data_4e8fba3f589c478fb100c9ee2d9e4227
#
_entry.id   4e8fba3f589c478fb100c9ee2d9e4227
#
_cell.length_a   1.000
_cell.length_b   1.000
_cell.length_c   1.000
_cell.angle_alpha   90.00
_cell.angle_beta   90.00
_cell.angle_gamma   90.00
#
_symmetry.space_group_name_H-M   'P 1'
#
loop_
_entity.id
_entity.type
_entity.pdbx_description
1 polymer ?
#
loop_
_entity_poly.entity_id
_entity_poly.type
_entity_poly.pdbx_seq_one_letter_code
_entity_poly.pdbx_strand_id
1 'polypeptide(L)'
;MKTLFLMVALSTYLASAQERPATEISIRHVTVVNVATGTEIKNQTVKIQGTRIASIAATEEADAALPASIDAHGGYLIPGLWDMHVHVHDMNELPLYVANGVTGIRVMSGERDTAALRADFARQTPSPEIYLASAIVDGNPPVWPGSIVVKKPADARRTVDEIKAGGADFIKVYSRIPRDAYFAIADEAKQQHIDFEGHVPDEVTAQEASAAGQRSIEHLQGLALGCSSREKDLMGALSRAEYFRDRLAIEADGFRTFDAAKCQALFAEFRRNDTWQVPTLSVLRLWGRLDDSKFLSDSRLIYIDRKSRDRWQERIQPQLRRWNNQEFQIARGIFTAQEHVLGAMFRAGVPIMAGTDAMNPFCFPGFGLHDELATMVESGFTPLAALQSATVNPATFLRRSADIGTIDPGKIADLVLLRADPLADIHNTAQIEGVWLQGKYFAQADLAGLLARVKESARH
;
A
#
# COMPACT_ATOMS: atom_id res chain seq x y z
N MET A 1 61.12 -46.56 -35.06
CA MET A 1 59.72 -46.42 -34.53
C MET A 1 59.50 -44.92 -34.35
N LYS A 2 58.77 -44.26 -35.25
CA LYS A 2 58.41 -42.83 -35.16
C LYS A 2 56.93 -42.73 -34.71
N THR A 3 56.72 -42.20 -33.55
CA THR A 3 55.38 -42.02 -33.00
C THR A 3 54.84 -40.67 -33.46
N LEU A 4 53.76 -40.71 -34.21
CA LEU A 4 53.07 -39.51 -34.76
C LEU A 4 52.03 -39.03 -33.72
N PHE A 5 52.19 -37.79 -33.19
CA PHE A 5 51.21 -37.16 -32.35
C PHE A 5 50.19 -36.42 -33.21
N LEU A 6 48.93 -36.86 -33.17
CA LEU A 6 47.80 -36.19 -33.82
C LEU A 6 47.22 -35.17 -32.87
N MET A 7 47.42 -33.86 -33.14
CA MET A 7 46.74 -32.77 -32.44
C MET A 7 45.33 -32.58 -33.03
N VAL A 8 44.30 -32.91 -32.23
CA VAL A 8 42.91 -32.56 -32.55
C VAL A 8 42.62 -31.15 -32.00
N ALA A 9 42.48 -30.19 -32.89
CA ALA A 9 42.04 -28.83 -32.54
C ALA A 9 40.51 -28.82 -32.30
N LEU A 10 40.08 -28.65 -31.04
CA LEU A 10 38.68 -28.47 -30.70
C LEU A 10 38.31 -26.99 -30.91
N SER A 11 37.65 -26.67 -32.01
CA SER A 11 37.07 -25.33 -32.24
C SER A 11 35.79 -25.18 -31.44
N THR A 12 35.84 -24.48 -30.31
CA THR A 12 34.67 -24.06 -29.56
C THR A 12 33.96 -22.93 -30.30
N TYR A 13 32.86 -23.23 -30.96
CA TYR A 13 31.89 -22.23 -31.42
C TYR A 13 31.21 -21.62 -30.20
N LEU A 14 31.61 -20.43 -29.79
CA LEU A 14 30.82 -19.56 -28.91
C LEU A 14 29.65 -19.04 -29.76
N ALA A 15 28.49 -19.69 -29.64
CA ALA A 15 27.26 -19.12 -30.13
C ALA A 15 26.95 -17.91 -29.25
N SER A 16 27.19 -16.71 -29.80
CA SER A 16 26.68 -15.48 -29.22
C SER A 16 25.13 -15.58 -29.21
N ALA A 17 24.56 -15.68 -28.03
CA ALA A 17 23.11 -15.53 -27.87
C ALA A 17 22.79 -14.10 -28.37
N GLN A 18 22.21 -14.00 -29.54
CA GLN A 18 21.71 -12.75 -30.10
C GLN A 18 20.52 -12.38 -29.27
N GLU A 19 20.69 -11.40 -28.35
CA GLU A 19 19.58 -10.84 -27.57
C GLU A 19 18.50 -10.39 -28.55
N ARG A 20 17.31 -10.94 -28.41
CA ARG A 20 16.15 -10.45 -29.16
C ARG A 20 16.03 -8.95 -28.88
N PRO A 21 15.86 -8.08 -29.89
CA PRO A 21 15.68 -6.67 -29.63
C PRO A 21 14.50 -6.50 -28.66
N ALA A 22 14.73 -5.75 -27.58
CA ALA A 22 13.70 -5.46 -26.60
C ALA A 22 12.49 -4.89 -27.32
N THR A 23 11.29 -5.40 -27.02
CA THR A 23 10.04 -4.95 -27.64
C THR A 23 9.89 -3.45 -27.38
N GLU A 24 9.80 -2.67 -28.43
CA GLU A 24 9.54 -1.23 -28.37
C GLU A 24 8.03 -1.00 -28.47
N ILE A 25 7.47 -0.24 -27.53
CA ILE A 25 6.06 0.19 -27.50
C ILE A 25 6.05 1.71 -27.46
N SER A 26 5.16 2.36 -28.21
CA SER A 26 4.95 3.80 -28.15
C SER A 26 3.50 4.15 -27.83
N ILE A 27 3.33 5.12 -26.91
CA ILE A 27 2.03 5.68 -26.50
C ILE A 27 1.98 7.10 -27.07
N ARG A 28 1.08 7.35 -28.03
CA ARG A 28 0.99 8.63 -28.75
C ARG A 28 -0.23 9.44 -28.31
N HIS A 29 -0.17 10.74 -28.61
CA HIS A 29 -1.26 11.69 -28.31
C HIS A 29 -1.73 11.61 -26.86
N VAL A 30 -0.79 11.41 -25.93
CA VAL A 30 -1.08 11.29 -24.51
C VAL A 30 -0.78 12.59 -23.77
N THR A 31 -1.57 12.92 -22.75
CA THR A 31 -1.26 13.95 -21.76
C THR A 31 -0.47 13.32 -20.63
N VAL A 32 0.80 13.63 -20.49
CA VAL A 32 1.63 13.16 -19.38
C VAL A 32 1.38 14.03 -18.17
N VAL A 33 0.91 13.41 -17.08
CA VAL A 33 0.70 14.09 -15.80
C VAL A 33 1.99 14.00 -14.98
N ASN A 34 2.65 15.14 -14.79
CA ASN A 34 3.76 15.21 -13.84
C ASN A 34 3.21 15.28 -12.42
N VAL A 35 3.11 14.12 -11.77
CA VAL A 35 2.55 14.01 -10.41
C VAL A 35 3.41 14.69 -9.34
N ALA A 36 4.68 14.99 -9.60
CA ALA A 36 5.52 15.73 -8.64
C ALA A 36 5.15 17.21 -8.58
N THR A 37 4.72 17.81 -9.71
CA THR A 37 4.45 19.24 -9.82
C THR A 37 2.99 19.59 -10.10
N GLY A 38 2.18 18.63 -10.56
CA GLY A 38 0.82 18.85 -11.05
C GLY A 38 0.76 19.45 -12.46
N THR A 39 1.88 19.47 -13.19
CA THR A 39 1.91 19.98 -14.56
C THR A 39 1.44 18.89 -15.54
N GLU A 40 0.60 19.25 -16.48
CA GLU A 40 0.17 18.41 -17.60
C GLU A 40 0.89 18.81 -18.88
N ILE A 41 1.53 17.81 -19.53
CA ILE A 41 2.23 18.02 -20.80
C ILE A 41 1.44 17.28 -21.88
N LYS A 42 0.70 18.03 -22.68
CA LYS A 42 -0.23 17.51 -23.68
C LYS A 42 0.50 17.03 -24.94
N ASN A 43 -0.16 16.14 -25.68
CA ASN A 43 0.25 15.65 -27.00
C ASN A 43 1.69 15.12 -27.02
N GLN A 44 1.97 14.18 -26.11
CA GLN A 44 3.29 13.53 -26.02
C GLN A 44 3.26 12.13 -26.63
N THR A 45 4.43 11.68 -27.09
CA THR A 45 4.75 10.28 -27.36
C THR A 45 5.69 9.78 -26.27
N VAL A 46 5.28 8.74 -25.54
CA VAL A 46 6.10 8.03 -24.57
C VAL A 46 6.57 6.73 -25.20
N LYS A 47 7.89 6.53 -25.34
CA LYS A 47 8.49 5.30 -25.87
C LYS A 47 8.96 4.43 -24.71
N ILE A 48 8.65 3.15 -24.79
CA ILE A 48 9.01 2.13 -23.81
C ILE A 48 9.90 1.12 -24.52
N GLN A 49 11.05 0.79 -23.93
CA GLN A 49 11.96 -0.25 -24.41
C GLN A 49 12.18 -1.28 -23.31
N GLY A 50 11.75 -2.50 -23.55
CA GLY A 50 11.74 -3.54 -22.54
C GLY A 50 10.87 -3.16 -21.35
N THR A 51 11.49 -3.03 -20.17
CA THR A 51 10.77 -2.68 -18.91
C THR A 51 10.85 -1.21 -18.55
N ARG A 52 11.48 -0.35 -19.38
CA ARG A 52 11.77 1.04 -19.01
C ARG A 52 11.26 2.05 -20.02
N ILE A 53 10.96 3.24 -19.55
CA ILE A 53 10.65 4.41 -20.36
C ILE A 53 11.96 4.84 -21.06
N ALA A 54 11.96 4.81 -22.39
CA ALA A 54 13.12 5.18 -23.18
C ALA A 54 13.19 6.69 -23.46
N SER A 55 12.04 7.31 -23.81
CA SER A 55 11.98 8.75 -24.09
C SER A 55 10.55 9.28 -23.98
N ILE A 56 10.44 10.61 -23.82
CA ILE A 56 9.21 11.37 -23.84
C ILE A 56 9.46 12.58 -24.73
N ALA A 57 8.64 12.80 -25.75
CA ALA A 57 8.75 13.92 -26.68
C ALA A 57 7.36 14.34 -27.20
N ALA A 58 7.27 15.51 -27.80
CA ALA A 58 6.05 15.91 -28.51
C ALA A 58 5.74 14.91 -29.63
N THR A 59 4.45 14.59 -29.82
CA THR A 59 4.01 13.63 -30.84
C THR A 59 4.24 14.23 -32.24
N GLU A 60 4.88 13.46 -33.12
CA GLU A 60 5.11 13.78 -34.52
C GLU A 60 4.31 12.82 -35.43
N GLU A 61 4.02 13.23 -36.67
CA GLU A 61 3.31 12.37 -37.65
C GLU A 61 4.06 11.05 -37.91
N ALA A 62 5.38 11.08 -37.90
CA ALA A 62 6.25 9.90 -38.10
C ALA A 62 6.04 8.83 -36.99
N ASP A 63 5.57 9.22 -35.81
CA ASP A 63 5.33 8.30 -34.69
C ASP A 63 4.19 7.30 -34.99
N ALA A 64 3.31 7.59 -35.96
CA ALA A 64 2.26 6.67 -36.39
C ALA A 64 2.81 5.38 -37.02
N ALA A 65 4.02 5.42 -37.57
CA ALA A 65 4.65 4.27 -38.21
C ALA A 65 5.50 3.42 -37.25
N LEU A 66 5.57 3.79 -35.95
CA LEU A 66 6.33 3.05 -34.96
C LEU A 66 5.71 1.67 -34.68
N PRO A 67 6.53 0.64 -34.48
CA PRO A 67 6.03 -0.67 -34.07
C PRO A 67 5.22 -0.59 -32.77
N ALA A 68 4.16 -1.37 -32.67
CA ALA A 68 3.30 -1.43 -31.48
C ALA A 68 2.86 -0.05 -30.96
N SER A 69 2.46 0.85 -31.88
CA SER A 69 2.00 2.20 -31.53
C SER A 69 0.56 2.17 -31.02
N ILE A 70 0.34 2.76 -29.83
CA ILE A 70 -0.94 2.89 -29.15
C ILE A 70 -1.33 4.37 -29.21
N ASP A 71 -2.51 4.69 -29.76
CA ASP A 71 -3.04 6.04 -29.72
C ASP A 71 -3.86 6.25 -28.45
N ALA A 72 -3.45 7.17 -27.60
CA ALA A 72 -4.14 7.48 -26.36
C ALA A 72 -5.29 8.49 -26.52
N HIS A 73 -5.52 9.00 -27.75
CA HIS A 73 -6.62 9.94 -28.07
C HIS A 73 -6.76 11.12 -27.10
N GLY A 74 -5.65 11.63 -26.55
CA GLY A 74 -5.65 12.72 -25.59
C GLY A 74 -5.86 12.28 -24.12
N GLY A 75 -5.90 10.99 -23.86
CA GLY A 75 -5.98 10.42 -22.49
C GLY A 75 -4.81 10.85 -21.60
N TYR A 76 -4.95 10.60 -20.30
CA TYR A 76 -4.00 11.04 -19.28
C TYR A 76 -3.15 9.87 -18.80
N LEU A 77 -1.84 10.03 -18.85
CA LEU A 77 -0.88 9.02 -18.39
C LEU A 77 -0.33 9.41 -17.02
N ILE A 78 -0.50 8.51 -16.06
CA ILE A 78 0.06 8.64 -14.71
C ILE A 78 1.01 7.46 -14.42
N PRO A 79 1.92 7.60 -13.43
CA PRO A 79 2.68 6.45 -12.94
C PRO A 79 1.75 5.39 -12.38
N GLY A 80 2.17 4.13 -12.39
CA GLY A 80 1.49 3.06 -11.69
C GLY A 80 1.29 3.36 -10.22
N LEU A 81 0.11 3.01 -9.70
CA LEU A 81 -0.27 3.29 -8.33
C LEU A 81 0.31 2.25 -7.36
N TRP A 82 0.58 2.69 -6.14
CA TRP A 82 1.01 1.85 -5.02
C TRP A 82 -0.04 1.86 -3.91
N ASP A 83 -0.45 0.66 -3.44
CA ASP A 83 -1.23 0.49 -2.22
C ASP A 83 -0.30 0.11 -1.06
N MET A 84 -0.08 1.07 -0.15
CA MET A 84 0.94 0.94 0.90
C MET A 84 0.46 0.23 2.17
N HIS A 85 -0.71 -0.41 2.13
CA HIS A 85 -1.17 -1.29 3.19
C HIS A 85 -2.18 -2.31 2.69
N VAL A 86 -1.74 -3.53 2.47
CA VAL A 86 -2.62 -4.64 2.08
C VAL A 86 -2.29 -5.93 2.83
N HIS A 87 -3.25 -6.85 2.83
CA HIS A 87 -3.10 -8.25 3.22
C HIS A 87 -3.51 -9.10 2.02
N VAL A 88 -2.68 -10.03 1.60
CA VAL A 88 -2.98 -10.98 0.52
C VAL A 88 -3.29 -12.33 1.14
N HIS A 89 -4.54 -12.78 1.01
CA HIS A 89 -5.00 -14.05 1.56
C HIS A 89 -5.10 -15.15 0.51
N ASP A 90 -5.24 -14.76 -0.76
CA ASP A 90 -5.26 -15.64 -1.92
C ASP A 90 -4.51 -14.98 -3.08
N MET A 91 -3.59 -15.71 -3.71
CA MET A 91 -2.84 -15.21 -4.87
C MET A 91 -3.74 -14.86 -6.06
N ASN A 92 -4.96 -15.42 -6.13
CA ASN A 92 -5.96 -15.06 -7.13
C ASN A 92 -6.46 -13.61 -7.01
N GLU A 93 -6.18 -12.91 -5.92
CA GLU A 93 -6.52 -11.49 -5.73
C GLU A 93 -5.57 -10.55 -6.49
N LEU A 94 -4.33 -10.98 -6.76
CA LEU A 94 -3.30 -10.12 -7.34
C LEU A 94 -3.68 -9.48 -8.69
N PRO A 95 -4.39 -10.18 -9.61
CA PRO A 95 -4.85 -9.56 -10.84
C PRO A 95 -5.83 -8.40 -10.64
N LEU A 96 -6.55 -8.31 -9.49
CA LEU A 96 -7.43 -7.18 -9.18
C LEU A 96 -6.65 -5.88 -9.03
N TYR A 97 -5.47 -5.94 -8.40
CA TYR A 97 -4.60 -4.77 -8.27
C TYR A 97 -4.20 -4.24 -9.64
N VAL A 98 -3.67 -5.11 -10.49
CA VAL A 98 -3.23 -4.75 -11.86
C VAL A 98 -4.39 -4.21 -12.69
N ALA A 99 -5.58 -4.84 -12.61
CA ALA A 99 -6.78 -4.40 -13.34
C ALA A 99 -7.27 -3.01 -12.90
N ASN A 100 -6.88 -2.56 -11.70
CA ASN A 100 -7.17 -1.24 -11.15
C ASN A 100 -5.94 -0.30 -11.15
N GLY A 101 -4.93 -0.56 -11.99
CA GLY A 101 -3.78 0.32 -12.16
C GLY A 101 -2.80 0.33 -10.97
N VAL A 102 -2.96 -0.59 -10.02
CA VAL A 102 -2.05 -0.75 -8.88
C VAL A 102 -0.92 -1.68 -9.29
N THR A 103 0.27 -1.11 -9.49
CA THR A 103 1.45 -1.82 -9.98
C THR A 103 2.41 -2.22 -8.87
N GLY A 104 2.20 -1.71 -7.66
CA GLY A 104 2.96 -2.10 -6.48
C GLY A 104 2.09 -2.15 -5.22
N ILE A 105 2.40 -3.06 -4.32
CA ILE A 105 1.71 -3.23 -3.04
C ILE A 105 2.69 -3.46 -1.89
N ARG A 106 2.38 -2.89 -0.71
CA ARG A 106 3.08 -3.22 0.53
C ARG A 106 2.23 -4.20 1.33
N VAL A 107 2.68 -5.44 1.40
CA VAL A 107 2.00 -6.52 2.14
C VAL A 107 2.40 -6.44 3.61
N MET A 108 1.43 -6.12 4.48
CA MET A 108 1.64 -5.81 5.89
C MET A 108 1.54 -7.02 6.82
N SER A 109 1.37 -8.22 6.28
CA SER A 109 1.47 -9.47 7.04
C SER A 109 2.12 -10.53 6.17
N GLY A 110 3.39 -10.80 6.39
CA GLY A 110 4.10 -11.94 5.83
C GLY A 110 3.87 -13.21 6.63
N GLU A 111 4.61 -14.25 6.25
CA GLU A 111 4.66 -15.52 6.96
C GLU A 111 6.04 -15.71 7.61
N ARG A 112 6.18 -16.71 8.50
CA ARG A 112 7.48 -17.04 9.11
C ARG A 112 8.50 -17.46 8.06
N ASP A 113 8.07 -18.20 7.03
CA ASP A 113 8.88 -18.49 5.86
C ASP A 113 8.66 -17.42 4.78
N THR A 114 9.26 -16.28 4.99
CA THR A 114 9.17 -15.13 4.08
C THR A 114 9.75 -15.46 2.70
N ALA A 115 10.78 -16.32 2.63
CA ALA A 115 11.40 -16.71 1.37
C ALA A 115 10.45 -17.56 0.51
N ALA A 116 9.74 -18.53 1.13
CA ALA A 116 8.73 -19.33 0.43
C ALA A 116 7.58 -18.44 -0.07
N LEU A 117 7.06 -17.55 0.78
CA LEU A 117 5.98 -16.62 0.39
C LEU A 117 6.41 -15.70 -0.77
N ARG A 118 7.63 -15.19 -0.74
CA ARG A 118 8.18 -14.37 -1.84
C ARG A 118 8.28 -15.17 -3.15
N ALA A 119 8.68 -16.45 -3.07
CA ALA A 119 8.71 -17.33 -4.23
C ALA A 119 7.30 -17.62 -4.76
N ASP A 120 6.28 -17.72 -3.90
CA ASP A 120 4.88 -17.86 -4.30
C ASP A 120 4.39 -16.62 -5.06
N PHE A 121 4.66 -15.41 -4.57
CA PHE A 121 4.35 -14.16 -5.28
C PHE A 121 5.03 -14.11 -6.65
N ALA A 122 6.31 -14.47 -6.72
CA ALA A 122 7.09 -14.41 -7.97
C ALA A 122 6.56 -15.37 -9.07
N ARG A 123 5.80 -16.39 -8.72
CA ARG A 123 5.16 -17.31 -9.68
C ARG A 123 3.86 -16.76 -10.27
N GLN A 124 3.30 -15.69 -9.70
CA GLN A 124 2.03 -15.11 -10.15
C GLN A 124 2.23 -14.16 -11.33
N THR A 125 1.34 -14.25 -12.33
CA THR A 125 1.38 -13.37 -13.50
C THR A 125 -0.05 -13.14 -14.03
N PRO A 126 -0.54 -11.90 -14.12
CA PRO A 126 0.14 -10.68 -13.68
C PRO A 126 0.05 -10.49 -12.16
N SER A 127 1.10 -9.92 -11.57
CA SER A 127 1.18 -9.55 -10.17
C SER A 127 1.82 -8.16 -10.04
N PRO A 128 1.32 -7.28 -9.14
CA PRO A 128 2.04 -6.06 -8.80
C PRO A 128 3.40 -6.39 -8.17
N GLU A 129 4.28 -5.40 -8.10
CA GLU A 129 5.50 -5.50 -7.31
C GLU A 129 5.17 -5.62 -5.83
N ILE A 130 5.92 -6.47 -5.10
CA ILE A 130 5.64 -6.80 -3.69
C ILE A 130 6.74 -6.26 -2.77
N TYR A 131 6.39 -5.38 -1.84
CA TYR A 131 7.19 -5.02 -0.68
C TYR A 131 6.63 -5.75 0.54
N LEU A 132 7.39 -6.68 1.11
CA LEU A 132 6.87 -7.75 1.97
C LEU A 132 7.33 -7.62 3.42
N ALA A 133 6.37 -7.48 4.34
CA ALA A 133 6.60 -7.56 5.79
C ALA A 133 7.08 -8.93 6.27
N SER A 134 7.63 -8.97 7.46
CA SER A 134 7.69 -10.19 8.28
C SER A 134 6.29 -10.71 8.63
N ALA A 135 6.22 -11.90 9.21
CA ALA A 135 5.07 -12.25 10.04
C ALA A 135 4.88 -11.18 11.13
N ILE A 136 3.62 -10.93 11.49
CA ILE A 136 3.28 -9.93 12.53
C ILE A 136 4.02 -10.28 13.83
N VAL A 137 4.73 -9.30 14.40
CA VAL A 137 5.33 -9.39 15.75
C VAL A 137 4.35 -8.77 16.74
N ASP A 138 3.92 -9.54 17.75
CA ASP A 138 2.94 -9.08 18.74
C ASP A 138 3.28 -9.57 20.15
N GLY A 139 2.53 -9.12 21.15
CA GLY A 139 2.63 -9.57 22.54
C GLY A 139 1.86 -10.87 22.80
N ASN A 140 1.63 -11.15 24.10
CA ASN A 140 0.93 -12.36 24.54
C ASN A 140 -0.33 -12.01 25.36
N PRO A 141 -1.55 -12.51 24.98
CA PRO A 141 -1.83 -13.26 23.75
C PRO A 141 -1.77 -12.35 22.51
N PRO A 142 -1.37 -12.85 21.33
CA PRO A 142 -1.36 -12.03 20.12
C PRO A 142 -2.78 -11.72 19.65
N VAL A 143 -2.95 -10.62 18.92
CA VAL A 143 -4.25 -10.28 18.32
C VAL A 143 -4.58 -11.25 17.19
N TRP A 144 -3.58 -11.60 16.38
CA TRP A 144 -3.77 -12.50 15.24
C TRP A 144 -3.08 -13.85 15.46
N PRO A 145 -3.75 -14.97 15.15
CA PRO A 145 -3.11 -16.27 15.09
C PRO A 145 -1.93 -16.26 14.10
N GLY A 146 -0.86 -17.00 14.43
CA GLY A 146 0.34 -17.07 13.57
C GLY A 146 1.37 -15.97 13.83
N SER A 147 1.05 -14.91 14.60
CA SER A 147 2.01 -13.88 14.98
C SER A 147 3.23 -14.45 15.71
N ILE A 148 4.37 -13.77 15.56
CA ILE A 148 5.57 -14.02 16.36
C ILE A 148 5.36 -13.34 17.71
N VAL A 149 5.33 -14.13 18.79
CA VAL A 149 5.08 -13.60 20.12
C VAL A 149 6.38 -13.21 20.80
N VAL A 150 6.48 -11.94 21.22
CA VAL A 150 7.60 -11.42 22.04
C VAL A 150 7.07 -11.04 23.42
N LYS A 151 7.80 -11.41 24.48
CA LYS A 151 7.40 -11.17 25.89
C LYS A 151 8.40 -10.33 26.66
N LYS A 152 9.64 -10.25 26.20
CA LYS A 152 10.74 -9.57 26.87
C LYS A 152 11.79 -9.12 25.84
N PRO A 153 12.68 -8.19 26.20
CA PRO A 153 13.71 -7.65 25.31
C PRO A 153 14.56 -8.69 24.57
N ALA A 154 14.95 -9.76 25.26
CA ALA A 154 15.77 -10.83 24.65
C ALA A 154 15.03 -11.59 23.53
N ASP A 155 13.72 -11.80 23.67
CA ASP A 155 12.90 -12.40 22.61
C ASP A 155 12.80 -11.46 21.42
N ALA A 156 12.59 -10.17 21.69
CA ALA A 156 12.48 -9.13 20.69
C ALA A 156 13.73 -9.03 19.81
N ARG A 157 14.93 -8.95 20.41
CA ARG A 157 16.20 -8.88 19.65
C ARG A 157 16.40 -10.11 18.76
N ARG A 158 16.25 -11.31 19.33
CA ARG A 158 16.35 -12.56 18.54
C ARG A 158 15.36 -12.58 17.38
N THR A 159 14.12 -12.10 17.59
CA THR A 159 13.10 -12.04 16.54
C THR A 159 13.53 -11.11 15.40
N VAL A 160 14.15 -9.97 15.70
CA VAL A 160 14.69 -9.07 14.67
C VAL A 160 15.78 -9.76 13.85
N ASP A 161 16.72 -10.47 14.50
CA ASP A 161 17.78 -11.23 13.82
C ASP A 161 17.20 -12.29 12.89
N GLU A 162 16.21 -13.06 13.37
CA GLU A 162 15.53 -14.11 12.61
C GLU A 162 14.78 -13.53 11.39
N ILE A 163 14.06 -12.42 11.56
CA ILE A 163 13.35 -11.73 10.48
C ILE A 163 14.32 -11.21 9.42
N LYS A 164 15.41 -10.57 9.84
CA LYS A 164 16.43 -10.09 8.91
C LYS A 164 17.06 -11.20 8.11
N ALA A 165 17.42 -12.31 8.77
CA ALA A 165 17.95 -13.50 8.09
C ALA A 165 16.93 -14.17 7.16
N GLY A 166 15.64 -14.09 7.48
CA GLY A 166 14.54 -14.62 6.66
C GLY A 166 14.22 -13.80 5.40
N GLY A 167 14.82 -12.62 5.23
CA GLY A 167 14.70 -11.81 3.99
C GLY A 167 13.39 -11.03 3.88
N ALA A 168 12.73 -10.69 4.99
CA ALA A 168 11.65 -9.71 5.00
C ALA A 168 12.22 -8.31 4.66
N ASP A 169 11.42 -7.47 3.98
CA ASP A 169 11.84 -6.12 3.66
C ASP A 169 11.76 -5.21 4.90
N PHE A 170 10.84 -5.48 5.83
CA PHE A 170 10.66 -4.76 7.08
C PHE A 170 9.98 -5.61 8.16
N ILE A 171 10.01 -5.14 9.41
CA ILE A 171 9.38 -5.78 10.56
C ILE A 171 7.98 -5.19 10.76
N LYS A 172 6.92 -6.02 10.77
CA LYS A 172 5.58 -5.60 11.14
C LYS A 172 5.36 -5.72 12.64
N VAL A 173 5.34 -4.58 13.36
CA VAL A 173 5.01 -4.50 14.79
C VAL A 173 3.50 -4.33 15.01
N TYR A 174 2.99 -4.85 16.17
CA TYR A 174 1.56 -4.85 16.45
C TYR A 174 1.23 -4.37 17.87
N SER A 175 -0.07 -4.41 18.24
CA SER A 175 -0.65 -3.63 19.33
C SER A 175 -0.31 -4.10 20.74
N ARG A 176 0.00 -5.38 20.96
CA ARG A 176 0.17 -5.95 22.30
C ARG A 176 1.63 -6.19 22.73
N ILE A 177 2.59 -5.69 21.95
CA ILE A 177 4.00 -5.80 22.29
C ILE A 177 4.25 -5.06 23.62
N PRO A 178 4.85 -5.72 24.65
CA PRO A 178 5.25 -5.05 25.88
C PRO A 178 6.23 -3.89 25.59
N ARG A 179 6.10 -2.81 26.33
CA ARG A 179 6.87 -1.58 26.12
C ARG A 179 8.37 -1.81 26.02
N ASP A 180 8.95 -2.58 26.94
CA ASP A 180 10.39 -2.87 26.96
C ASP A 180 10.84 -3.74 25.77
N ALA A 181 10.00 -4.68 25.34
CA ALA A 181 10.25 -5.49 24.16
C ALA A 181 10.15 -4.65 22.87
N TYR A 182 9.22 -3.68 22.79
CA TYR A 182 9.10 -2.78 21.66
C TYR A 182 10.36 -1.92 21.46
N PHE A 183 10.89 -1.32 22.53
CA PHE A 183 12.12 -0.54 22.40
C PHE A 183 13.35 -1.41 22.10
N ALA A 184 13.33 -2.68 22.53
CA ALA A 184 14.36 -3.64 22.14
C ALA A 184 14.27 -4.01 20.63
N ILE A 185 13.04 -4.10 20.06
CA ILE A 185 12.87 -4.22 18.59
C ILE A 185 13.47 -2.99 17.91
N ALA A 186 13.12 -1.78 18.35
CA ALA A 186 13.57 -0.54 17.73
C ALA A 186 15.11 -0.42 17.73
N ASP A 187 15.74 -0.73 18.87
CA ASP A 187 17.20 -0.71 19.04
C ASP A 187 17.89 -1.75 18.14
N GLU A 188 17.39 -3.00 18.11
CA GLU A 188 17.96 -4.06 17.29
C GLU A 188 17.73 -3.81 15.80
N ALA A 189 16.54 -3.35 15.41
CA ALA A 189 16.21 -3.01 14.02
C ALA A 189 17.16 -1.95 13.46
N LYS A 190 17.50 -0.94 14.28
CA LYS A 190 18.51 0.07 13.94
C LYS A 190 19.90 -0.55 13.75
N GLN A 191 20.32 -1.47 14.60
CA GLN A 191 21.63 -2.15 14.49
C GLN A 191 21.70 -3.04 13.25
N GLN A 192 20.61 -3.73 12.94
CA GLN A 192 20.50 -4.64 11.79
C GLN A 192 20.16 -3.92 10.47
N HIS A 193 19.96 -2.62 10.49
CA HIS A 193 19.56 -1.83 9.32
C HIS A 193 18.32 -2.41 8.61
N ILE A 194 17.28 -2.68 9.40
CA ILE A 194 15.97 -3.09 8.89
C ILE A 194 14.91 -2.14 9.46
N ASP A 195 14.01 -1.64 8.60
CA ASP A 195 12.92 -0.77 9.05
C ASP A 195 11.89 -1.58 9.87
N PHE A 196 11.24 -0.94 10.85
CA PHE A 196 10.08 -1.49 11.54
C PHE A 196 8.90 -0.52 11.41
N GLU A 197 7.74 -1.08 11.15
CA GLU A 197 6.55 -0.39 10.67
C GLU A 197 5.30 -1.06 11.26
N GLY A 198 4.18 -0.36 11.33
CA GLY A 198 2.93 -1.00 11.75
C GLY A 198 2.18 -0.23 12.83
N HIS A 199 1.67 -0.97 13.79
CA HIS A 199 0.89 -0.40 14.88
C HIS A 199 1.77 0.26 15.93
N VAL A 200 1.21 1.25 16.61
CA VAL A 200 1.76 1.74 17.89
C VAL A 200 1.23 0.81 18.98
N PRO A 201 2.10 0.14 19.77
CA PRO A 201 1.64 -0.71 20.88
C PRO A 201 0.83 0.07 21.92
N ASP A 202 -0.11 -0.61 22.58
CA ASP A 202 -1.02 0.01 23.55
C ASP A 202 -0.32 0.69 24.74
N GLU A 203 0.93 0.29 25.06
CA GLU A 203 1.76 0.85 26.13
C GLU A 203 2.76 1.91 25.64
N VAL A 204 2.71 2.28 24.36
CA VAL A 204 3.66 3.23 23.74
C VAL A 204 2.86 4.40 23.15
N THR A 205 3.32 5.62 23.33
CA THR A 205 2.71 6.78 22.66
C THR A 205 3.15 6.89 21.20
N ALA A 206 2.35 7.51 20.35
CA ALA A 206 2.74 7.77 18.96
C ALA A 206 4.00 8.64 18.88
N GLN A 207 4.20 9.55 19.84
CA GLN A 207 5.42 10.36 19.96
C GLN A 207 6.64 9.50 20.25
N GLU A 208 6.54 8.55 21.19
CA GLU A 208 7.63 7.64 21.53
C GLU A 208 7.94 6.68 20.38
N ALA A 209 6.91 6.18 19.68
CA ALA A 209 7.09 5.34 18.51
C ALA A 209 7.88 6.06 17.41
N SER A 210 7.49 7.31 17.13
CA SER A 210 8.21 8.18 16.19
C SER A 210 9.65 8.44 16.61
N ALA A 211 9.88 8.77 17.88
CA ALA A 211 11.21 9.03 18.43
C ALA A 211 12.09 7.76 18.43
N ALA A 212 11.51 6.57 18.57
CA ALA A 212 12.20 5.28 18.48
C ALA A 212 12.58 4.90 17.04
N GLY A 213 12.10 5.64 16.03
CA GLY A 213 12.40 5.42 14.62
C GLY A 213 11.42 4.47 13.92
N GLN A 214 10.20 4.27 14.46
CA GLN A 214 9.14 3.58 13.71
C GLN A 214 8.87 4.34 12.42
N ARG A 215 9.05 3.68 11.29
CA ARG A 215 9.10 4.35 10.01
C ARG A 215 7.72 4.71 9.47
N SER A 216 6.72 3.86 9.69
CA SER A 216 5.33 4.21 9.42
C SER A 216 4.39 3.79 10.55
N ILE A 217 3.33 4.60 10.74
CA ILE A 217 2.22 4.32 11.63
C ILE A 217 0.97 4.11 10.78
N GLU A 218 0.30 2.99 11.03
CA GLU A 218 -0.87 2.55 10.29
C GLU A 218 -2.16 2.94 11.03
N HIS A 219 -3.28 3.13 10.28
CA HIS A 219 -4.63 3.32 10.83
C HIS A 219 -4.78 4.53 11.75
N LEU A 220 -3.93 5.55 11.62
CA LEU A 220 -3.90 6.70 12.53
C LEU A 220 -3.75 6.30 14.01
N GLN A 221 -3.12 5.16 14.29
CA GLN A 221 -3.01 4.66 15.66
C GLN A 221 -2.21 5.59 16.56
N GLY A 222 -2.68 5.69 17.80
CA GLY A 222 -2.12 6.59 18.80
C GLY A 222 -2.46 8.06 18.59
N LEU A 223 -3.07 8.44 17.45
CA LEU A 223 -3.33 9.84 17.10
C LEU A 223 -4.40 10.47 17.99
N ALA A 224 -5.55 9.79 18.19
CA ALA A 224 -6.62 10.28 19.05
C ALA A 224 -6.13 10.56 20.47
N LEU A 225 -5.29 9.67 21.01
CA LEU A 225 -4.71 9.79 22.35
C LEU A 225 -3.60 10.86 22.37
N GLY A 226 -2.68 10.83 21.42
CA GLY A 226 -1.56 11.77 21.33
C GLY A 226 -1.99 13.23 21.12
N CYS A 227 -3.17 13.44 20.50
CA CYS A 227 -3.80 14.75 20.36
C CYS A 227 -4.74 15.10 21.54
N SER A 228 -4.84 14.27 22.57
CA SER A 228 -5.72 14.49 23.72
C SER A 228 -5.01 15.14 24.90
N SER A 229 -5.67 16.08 25.59
CA SER A 229 -5.24 16.60 26.88
C SER A 229 -5.24 15.52 27.99
N ARG A 230 -5.90 14.37 27.75
CA ARG A 230 -6.01 13.24 28.69
C ARG A 230 -5.22 12.01 28.28
N GLU A 231 -4.23 12.14 27.40
CA GLU A 231 -3.45 11.03 26.83
C GLU A 231 -3.05 9.97 27.85
N LYS A 232 -2.47 10.38 28.99
CA LYS A 232 -2.00 9.45 30.03
C LYS A 232 -3.13 8.60 30.62
N ASP A 233 -4.28 9.21 30.90
CA ASP A 233 -5.44 8.51 31.48
C ASP A 233 -6.00 7.52 30.46
N LEU A 234 -6.10 7.95 29.20
CA LEU A 234 -6.65 7.15 28.09
C LEU A 234 -5.73 5.99 27.75
N MET A 235 -4.42 6.17 27.75
CA MET A 235 -3.48 5.05 27.62
C MET A 235 -3.63 4.02 28.73
N GLY A 236 -3.76 4.46 30.00
CA GLY A 236 -4.02 3.57 31.11
C GLY A 236 -5.37 2.84 31.01
N ALA A 237 -6.37 3.42 30.33
CA ALA A 237 -7.63 2.74 30.02
C ALA A 237 -7.45 1.75 28.85
N LEU A 238 -6.71 2.13 27.82
CA LEU A 238 -6.48 1.32 26.62
C LEU A 238 -5.74 0.01 26.93
N SER A 239 -4.72 0.06 27.79
CA SER A 239 -3.96 -1.13 28.20
C SER A 239 -4.79 -2.16 28.98
N ARG A 240 -5.96 -1.75 29.51
CA ARG A 240 -6.92 -2.61 30.22
C ARG A 240 -8.14 -2.99 29.40
N ALA A 241 -8.29 -2.43 28.18
CA ALA A 241 -9.44 -2.66 27.33
C ALA A 241 -9.41 -4.05 26.70
N GLU A 242 -10.33 -4.91 27.09
CA GLU A 242 -10.46 -6.28 26.56
C GLU A 242 -11.33 -6.33 25.31
N TYR A 243 -12.34 -5.44 25.20
CA TYR A 243 -13.32 -5.47 24.14
C TYR A 243 -13.11 -4.33 23.13
N PHE A 244 -13.39 -4.60 21.87
CA PHE A 244 -13.35 -3.60 20.80
C PHE A 244 -14.22 -2.36 21.10
N ARG A 245 -15.37 -2.55 21.73
CA ARG A 245 -16.25 -1.46 22.15
C ARG A 245 -15.58 -0.49 23.12
N ASP A 246 -14.80 -1.01 24.07
CA ASP A 246 -14.11 -0.18 25.06
C ASP A 246 -13.01 0.64 24.39
N ARG A 247 -12.28 0.03 23.46
CA ARG A 247 -11.26 0.72 22.65
C ARG A 247 -11.89 1.86 21.82
N LEU A 248 -13.04 1.61 21.21
CA LEU A 248 -13.78 2.62 20.44
C LEU A 248 -14.22 3.80 21.33
N ALA A 249 -14.70 3.52 22.55
CA ALA A 249 -15.09 4.55 23.52
C ALA A 249 -13.88 5.39 23.98
N ILE A 250 -12.71 4.77 24.16
CA ILE A 250 -11.45 5.44 24.52
C ILE A 250 -10.99 6.35 23.38
N GLU A 251 -11.07 5.90 22.15
CA GLU A 251 -10.73 6.69 20.98
C GLU A 251 -11.67 7.91 20.82
N ALA A 252 -12.98 7.70 20.99
CA ALA A 252 -13.96 8.79 21.01
C ALA A 252 -13.66 9.83 22.11
N ASP A 253 -13.25 9.39 23.30
CA ASP A 253 -12.82 10.26 24.39
C ASP A 253 -11.57 11.04 24.04
N GLY A 254 -10.62 10.42 23.33
CA GLY A 254 -9.43 11.07 22.80
C GLY A 254 -9.78 12.26 21.92
N PHE A 255 -10.65 12.05 20.94
CA PHE A 255 -11.12 13.13 20.05
C PHE A 255 -11.99 14.18 20.77
N ARG A 256 -12.78 13.78 21.76
CA ARG A 256 -13.58 14.73 22.56
C ARG A 256 -12.72 15.64 23.43
N THR A 257 -11.56 15.18 23.86
CA THR A 257 -10.61 15.94 24.68
C THR A 257 -9.41 16.44 23.85
N PHE A 258 -9.65 16.70 22.58
CA PHE A 258 -8.66 17.15 21.61
C PHE A 258 -7.97 18.44 22.06
N ASP A 259 -6.65 18.47 21.97
CA ASP A 259 -5.77 19.62 22.24
C ASP A 259 -4.98 19.94 20.98
N ALA A 260 -5.31 21.04 20.35
CA ALA A 260 -4.70 21.46 19.10
C ALA A 260 -3.19 21.67 19.21
N ALA A 261 -2.71 22.19 20.34
CA ALA A 261 -1.28 22.46 20.54
C ALA A 261 -0.49 21.14 20.67
N LYS A 262 -1.01 20.17 21.41
CA LYS A 262 -0.41 18.82 21.49
C LYS A 262 -0.37 18.16 20.12
N CYS A 263 -1.48 18.24 19.36
CA CYS A 263 -1.57 17.66 18.04
C CYS A 263 -0.54 18.27 17.09
N GLN A 264 -0.38 19.59 17.07
CA GLN A 264 0.64 20.26 16.28
C GLN A 264 2.07 19.87 16.70
N ALA A 265 2.32 19.70 17.98
CA ALA A 265 3.61 19.21 18.48
C ALA A 265 3.90 17.77 18.00
N LEU A 266 2.89 16.88 18.03
CA LEU A 266 3.00 15.51 17.52
C LEU A 266 3.26 15.50 16.00
N PHE A 267 2.59 16.35 15.22
CA PHE A 267 2.83 16.48 13.78
C PHE A 267 4.24 16.98 13.47
N ALA A 268 4.75 17.93 14.26
CA ALA A 268 6.14 18.38 14.15
C ALA A 268 7.14 17.27 14.45
N GLU A 269 6.81 16.39 15.40
CA GLU A 269 7.61 15.19 15.72
C GLU A 269 7.67 14.22 14.53
N PHE A 270 6.51 13.88 13.96
CA PHE A 270 6.43 12.99 12.79
C PHE A 270 7.26 13.51 11.60
N ARG A 271 7.18 14.82 11.32
CA ARG A 271 8.01 15.44 10.27
C ARG A 271 9.50 15.37 10.57
N ARG A 272 9.89 15.67 11.80
CA ARG A 272 11.30 15.70 12.21
C ARG A 272 11.96 14.33 12.12
N ASN A 273 11.18 13.28 12.44
CA ASN A 273 11.65 11.90 12.50
C ASN A 273 11.38 11.12 11.20
N ASP A 274 10.83 11.78 10.16
CA ASP A 274 10.41 11.13 8.92
C ASP A 274 9.47 9.92 9.18
N THR A 275 8.53 10.09 10.12
CA THR A 275 7.53 9.05 10.46
C THR A 275 6.33 9.22 9.55
N TRP A 276 6.19 8.30 8.62
CA TRP A 276 5.11 8.28 7.63
C TRP A 276 3.78 7.81 8.24
N GLN A 277 2.68 8.27 7.66
CA GLN A 277 1.34 7.85 8.07
C GLN A 277 0.65 7.12 6.91
N VAL A 278 -0.01 5.99 7.22
CA VAL A 278 -0.86 5.28 6.27
C VAL A 278 -2.24 5.15 6.89
N PRO A 279 -3.17 6.08 6.55
CA PRO A 279 -4.42 6.24 7.29
C PRO A 279 -5.37 5.06 7.14
N THR A 280 -5.39 4.41 5.98
CA THR A 280 -6.32 3.31 5.66
C THR A 280 -7.78 3.67 5.95
N LEU A 281 -8.23 4.80 5.43
CA LEU A 281 -9.60 5.30 5.64
C LEU A 281 -10.65 4.29 5.20
N SER A 282 -10.29 3.45 4.22
CA SER A 282 -11.14 2.36 3.71
C SER A 282 -11.60 1.41 4.80
N VAL A 283 -10.71 1.00 5.72
CA VAL A 283 -11.08 0.12 6.85
C VAL A 283 -11.65 0.90 8.03
N LEU A 284 -11.21 2.14 8.27
CA LEU A 284 -11.71 2.94 9.38
C LEU A 284 -13.18 3.30 9.21
N ARG A 285 -13.63 3.63 7.99
CA ARG A 285 -15.04 3.93 7.68
C ARG A 285 -16.00 2.74 7.88
N LEU A 286 -15.48 1.51 7.85
CA LEU A 286 -16.27 0.29 7.97
C LEU A 286 -17.20 0.33 9.18
N TRP A 287 -16.66 0.65 10.35
CA TRP A 287 -17.37 0.55 11.61
C TRP A 287 -18.58 1.49 11.71
N GLY A 288 -18.50 2.66 11.09
CA GLY A 288 -19.59 3.62 11.00
C GLY A 288 -20.66 3.28 9.96
N ARG A 289 -20.43 2.25 9.10
CA ARG A 289 -21.30 1.91 7.97
C ARG A 289 -21.90 0.52 8.01
N LEU A 290 -21.71 -0.22 9.09
CA LEU A 290 -22.25 -1.59 9.19
C LEU A 290 -23.78 -1.63 9.27
N ASP A 291 -24.48 -0.55 9.58
CA ASP A 291 -25.94 -0.41 9.53
C ASP A 291 -26.45 0.08 8.14
N ASP A 292 -25.57 0.33 7.18
CA ASP A 292 -25.91 0.75 5.82
C ASP A 292 -26.02 -0.49 4.89
N SER A 293 -27.25 -0.89 4.59
CA SER A 293 -27.51 -2.04 3.73
C SER A 293 -26.94 -1.88 2.32
N LYS A 294 -26.83 -0.65 1.80
CA LYS A 294 -26.23 -0.37 0.48
C LYS A 294 -24.72 -0.63 0.53
N PHE A 295 -24.07 -0.23 1.62
CA PHE A 295 -22.65 -0.54 1.81
C PHE A 295 -22.41 -2.06 1.92
N LEU A 296 -23.26 -2.77 2.67
CA LEU A 296 -23.16 -4.22 2.85
C LEU A 296 -23.51 -5.03 1.59
N SER A 297 -24.13 -4.43 0.58
CA SER A 297 -24.48 -5.06 -0.70
C SER A 297 -23.64 -4.56 -1.87
N ASP A 298 -22.38 -4.15 -1.60
CA ASP A 298 -21.46 -3.65 -2.62
C ASP A 298 -21.27 -4.65 -3.76
N SER A 299 -21.41 -4.17 -5.01
CA SER A 299 -21.33 -5.02 -6.21
C SER A 299 -19.97 -5.69 -6.39
N ARG A 300 -18.90 -5.16 -5.78
CA ARG A 300 -17.55 -5.70 -5.83
C ARG A 300 -17.38 -7.00 -5.03
N LEU A 301 -18.35 -7.36 -4.19
CA LEU A 301 -18.40 -8.66 -3.51
C LEU A 301 -18.31 -9.85 -4.45
N ILE A 302 -18.65 -9.69 -5.74
CA ILE A 302 -18.53 -10.73 -6.77
C ILE A 302 -17.08 -11.17 -7.04
N TYR A 303 -16.08 -10.36 -6.64
CA TYR A 303 -14.65 -10.65 -6.80
C TYR A 303 -14.03 -11.28 -5.55
N ILE A 304 -14.77 -11.35 -4.45
CA ILE A 304 -14.29 -11.90 -3.18
C ILE A 304 -14.74 -13.34 -3.05
N ASP A 305 -13.81 -14.25 -2.82
CA ASP A 305 -14.10 -15.67 -2.66
C ASP A 305 -14.98 -15.94 -1.42
N ARG A 306 -15.66 -17.09 -1.43
CA ARG A 306 -16.58 -17.47 -0.37
C ARG A 306 -15.93 -17.50 1.01
N LYS A 307 -14.72 -18.09 1.10
CA LYS A 307 -14.01 -18.23 2.38
C LYS A 307 -13.66 -16.86 2.97
N SER A 308 -13.25 -15.90 2.13
CA SER A 308 -12.97 -14.53 2.54
C SER A 308 -14.24 -13.80 2.97
N ARG A 309 -15.37 -13.97 2.24
CA ARG A 309 -16.66 -13.40 2.65
C ARG A 309 -17.16 -13.99 3.98
N ASP A 310 -16.97 -15.28 4.21
CA ASP A 310 -17.34 -15.94 5.47
C ASP A 310 -16.50 -15.37 6.63
N ARG A 311 -15.17 -15.20 6.46
CA ARG A 311 -14.30 -14.52 7.44
C ARG A 311 -14.74 -13.08 7.71
N TRP A 312 -15.14 -12.34 6.67
CA TRP A 312 -15.65 -10.99 6.81
C TRP A 312 -16.94 -10.96 7.66
N GLN A 313 -17.86 -11.88 7.39
CA GLN A 313 -19.08 -12.01 8.17
C GLN A 313 -18.78 -12.33 9.65
N GLU A 314 -17.89 -13.30 9.90
CA GLU A 314 -17.48 -13.63 11.28
C GLU A 314 -16.92 -12.41 12.02
N ARG A 315 -16.14 -11.57 11.34
CA ARG A 315 -15.53 -10.38 11.95
C ARG A 315 -16.54 -9.27 12.28
N ILE A 316 -17.54 -9.04 11.43
CA ILE A 316 -18.51 -7.95 11.62
C ILE A 316 -19.77 -8.38 12.43
N GLN A 317 -20.10 -9.67 12.45
CA GLN A 317 -21.28 -10.19 13.13
C GLN A 317 -21.39 -9.81 14.61
N PRO A 318 -20.31 -9.79 15.42
CA PRO A 318 -20.42 -9.34 16.81
C PRO A 318 -20.95 -7.92 16.95
N GLN A 319 -20.54 -7.01 16.06
CA GLN A 319 -21.00 -5.61 16.05
C GLN A 319 -22.44 -5.52 15.54
N LEU A 320 -22.78 -6.19 14.45
CA LEU A 320 -24.15 -6.21 13.91
C LEU A 320 -25.18 -6.72 14.92
N ARG A 321 -24.79 -7.67 15.80
CA ARG A 321 -25.69 -8.23 16.83
C ARG A 321 -25.77 -7.43 18.11
N ARG A 322 -24.72 -6.66 18.46
CA ARG A 322 -24.56 -6.04 19.79
C ARG A 322 -24.69 -4.53 19.77
N TRP A 323 -24.43 -3.90 18.62
CA TRP A 323 -24.47 -2.46 18.50
C TRP A 323 -25.88 -1.97 18.25
N ASN A 324 -26.22 -0.88 18.91
CA ASN A 324 -27.42 -0.09 18.66
C ASN A 324 -27.04 1.19 17.88
N ASN A 325 -28.02 2.03 17.61
CA ASN A 325 -27.80 3.28 16.88
C ASN A 325 -26.77 4.21 17.53
N GLN A 326 -26.59 4.16 18.84
CA GLN A 326 -25.63 5.02 19.54
C GLN A 326 -24.20 4.58 19.25
N GLU A 327 -23.89 3.28 19.24
CA GLU A 327 -22.55 2.79 18.89
C GLU A 327 -22.21 3.12 17.44
N PHE A 328 -23.14 2.98 16.51
CA PHE A 328 -22.91 3.39 15.12
C PHE A 328 -22.69 4.90 14.99
N GLN A 329 -23.41 5.74 15.74
CA GLN A 329 -23.15 7.18 15.75
C GLN A 329 -21.78 7.53 16.32
N ILE A 330 -21.33 6.84 17.37
CA ILE A 330 -19.99 6.99 17.94
C ILE A 330 -18.94 6.64 16.87
N ALA A 331 -19.08 5.51 16.20
CA ALA A 331 -18.15 5.08 15.15
C ALA A 331 -18.08 6.08 13.99
N ARG A 332 -19.23 6.61 13.54
CA ARG A 332 -19.26 7.69 12.52
C ARG A 332 -18.59 8.97 13.01
N GLY A 333 -18.82 9.36 14.25
CA GLY A 333 -18.18 10.53 14.86
C GLY A 333 -16.65 10.39 14.95
N ILE A 334 -16.15 9.19 15.28
CA ILE A 334 -14.72 8.90 15.26
C ILE A 334 -14.17 9.02 13.85
N PHE A 335 -14.81 8.42 12.85
CA PHE A 335 -14.35 8.50 11.47
C PHE A 335 -14.28 9.96 10.97
N THR A 336 -15.32 10.76 11.22
CA THR A 336 -15.30 12.19 10.90
C THR A 336 -14.15 12.94 11.59
N ALA A 337 -13.85 12.61 12.85
CA ALA A 337 -12.73 13.21 13.57
C ALA A 337 -11.38 12.77 12.97
N GLN A 338 -11.26 11.51 12.56
CA GLN A 338 -10.08 10.98 11.86
C GLN A 338 -9.84 11.69 10.53
N GLU A 339 -10.89 11.92 9.71
CA GLU A 339 -10.80 12.71 8.47
C GLU A 339 -10.30 14.14 8.73
N HIS A 340 -10.87 14.82 9.75
CA HIS A 340 -10.46 16.19 10.11
C HIS A 340 -8.99 16.26 10.57
N VAL A 341 -8.56 15.30 11.39
CA VAL A 341 -7.17 15.25 11.89
C VAL A 341 -6.21 14.89 10.76
N LEU A 342 -6.59 13.97 9.86
CA LEU A 342 -5.80 13.63 8.68
C LEU A 342 -5.60 14.86 7.77
N GLY A 343 -6.66 15.63 7.50
CA GLY A 343 -6.55 16.89 6.77
C GLY A 343 -5.65 17.92 7.47
N ALA A 344 -5.67 17.96 8.81
CA ALA A 344 -4.76 18.82 9.58
C ALA A 344 -3.30 18.34 9.50
N MET A 345 -3.05 17.03 9.52
CA MET A 345 -1.73 16.42 9.32
C MET A 345 -1.17 16.76 7.93
N PHE A 346 -2.00 16.63 6.89
CA PHE A 346 -1.62 16.99 5.53
C PHE A 346 -1.20 18.46 5.45
N ARG A 347 -2.02 19.38 5.96
CA ARG A 347 -1.69 20.84 5.99
C ARG A 347 -0.44 21.15 6.82
N ALA A 348 -0.16 20.35 7.82
CA ALA A 348 1.06 20.46 8.62
C ALA A 348 2.30 19.88 7.90
N GLY A 349 2.15 19.22 6.73
CA GLY A 349 3.25 18.65 5.95
C GLY A 349 3.80 17.34 6.52
N VAL A 350 3.00 16.59 7.28
CA VAL A 350 3.36 15.22 7.69
C VAL A 350 3.38 14.33 6.45
N PRO A 351 4.38 13.45 6.28
CA PRO A 351 4.43 12.56 5.13
C PRO A 351 3.35 11.46 5.23
N ILE A 352 2.55 11.30 4.16
CA ILE A 352 1.38 10.41 4.13
C ILE A 352 1.40 9.58 2.85
N MET A 353 1.09 8.29 2.97
CA MET A 353 0.91 7.36 1.85
C MET A 353 -0.51 6.78 1.87
N ALA A 354 -1.08 6.53 0.70
CA ALA A 354 -2.34 5.83 0.55
C ALA A 354 -2.17 4.33 0.81
N GLY A 355 -3.11 3.75 1.54
CA GLY A 355 -3.19 2.31 1.79
C GLY A 355 -4.61 1.94 2.19
N THR A 356 -5.07 0.73 1.83
CA THR A 356 -6.48 0.37 1.94
C THR A 356 -6.82 -0.56 3.09
N ASP A 357 -5.84 -1.29 3.58
CA ASP A 357 -6.01 -2.44 4.49
C ASP A 357 -6.88 -3.56 3.86
N ALA A 358 -6.82 -3.71 2.49
CA ALA A 358 -7.36 -4.88 1.83
C ALA A 358 -6.63 -6.14 2.37
N MET A 359 -7.25 -7.17 2.61
CA MET A 359 -8.57 -7.81 2.53
C MET A 359 -9.34 -7.74 3.88
N ASN A 360 -9.40 -6.58 4.53
CA ASN A 360 -10.38 -6.41 5.60
C ASN A 360 -11.80 -6.32 5.01
N PRO A 361 -12.85 -6.52 5.82
CA PRO A 361 -14.23 -6.46 5.30
C PRO A 361 -14.50 -5.18 4.52
N PHE A 362 -14.99 -5.34 3.29
CA PHE A 362 -15.32 -4.25 2.35
C PHE A 362 -14.14 -3.36 1.92
N CYS A 363 -12.89 -3.80 2.15
CA CYS A 363 -11.68 -3.23 1.57
C CYS A 363 -11.27 -4.09 0.37
N PHE A 364 -11.71 -3.69 -0.82
CA PHE A 364 -11.57 -4.50 -2.04
C PHE A 364 -10.20 -4.33 -2.69
N PRO A 365 -9.45 -5.41 -2.98
CA PRO A 365 -8.14 -5.33 -3.64
C PRO A 365 -8.20 -4.52 -4.94
N GLY A 366 -7.28 -3.59 -5.09
CA GLY A 366 -7.19 -2.70 -6.24
C GLY A 366 -8.26 -1.60 -6.25
N PHE A 367 -9.55 -1.96 -6.25
CA PHE A 367 -10.65 -0.99 -6.24
C PHE A 367 -10.63 -0.05 -5.02
N GLY A 368 -10.26 -0.58 -3.87
CA GLY A 368 -10.22 0.17 -2.61
C GLY A 368 -9.27 1.34 -2.63
N LEU A 369 -8.21 1.30 -3.46
CA LEU A 369 -7.26 2.40 -3.54
C LEU A 369 -7.91 3.66 -4.15
N HIS A 370 -8.78 3.52 -5.14
CA HIS A 370 -9.52 4.67 -5.69
C HIS A 370 -10.49 5.26 -4.66
N ASP A 371 -11.14 4.40 -3.86
CA ASP A 371 -11.97 4.85 -2.73
C ASP A 371 -11.14 5.59 -1.68
N GLU A 372 -9.95 5.08 -1.35
CA GLU A 372 -9.02 5.71 -0.40
C GLU A 372 -8.59 7.11 -0.87
N LEU A 373 -8.17 7.23 -2.14
CA LEU A 373 -7.80 8.51 -2.73
C LEU A 373 -8.95 9.52 -2.72
N ALA A 374 -10.18 9.07 -3.03
CA ALA A 374 -11.37 9.91 -2.97
C ALA A 374 -11.65 10.39 -1.53
N THR A 375 -11.58 9.48 -0.56
CA THR A 375 -11.78 9.82 0.87
C THR A 375 -10.67 10.75 1.39
N MET A 376 -9.43 10.63 0.91
CA MET A 376 -8.36 11.60 1.23
C MET A 376 -8.71 13.00 0.71
N VAL A 377 -9.27 13.12 -0.50
CA VAL A 377 -9.72 14.42 -1.03
C VAL A 377 -10.89 14.98 -0.19
N GLU A 378 -11.85 14.15 0.20
CA GLU A 378 -12.93 14.51 1.14
C GLU A 378 -12.37 15.00 2.49
N SER A 379 -11.24 14.42 2.93
CA SER A 379 -10.50 14.83 4.15
C SER A 379 -9.69 16.13 3.99
N GLY A 380 -9.69 16.75 2.80
CA GLY A 380 -9.06 18.05 2.55
C GLY A 380 -7.72 18.01 1.81
N PHE A 381 -7.37 16.90 1.18
CA PHE A 381 -6.27 16.83 0.22
C PHE A 381 -6.69 17.46 -1.12
N THR A 382 -5.70 17.95 -1.87
CA THR A 382 -5.94 18.21 -3.30
C THR A 382 -5.91 16.92 -4.08
N PRO A 383 -6.55 16.80 -5.26
CA PRO A 383 -6.42 15.62 -6.11
C PRO A 383 -4.95 15.26 -6.41
N LEU A 384 -4.10 16.26 -6.62
CA LEU A 384 -2.66 16.06 -6.80
C LEU A 384 -2.02 15.42 -5.57
N ALA A 385 -2.29 15.90 -4.37
CA ALA A 385 -1.71 15.37 -3.14
C ALA A 385 -2.20 13.94 -2.85
N ALA A 386 -3.46 13.63 -3.13
CA ALA A 386 -3.98 12.28 -3.06
C ALA A 386 -3.26 11.36 -4.07
N LEU A 387 -3.07 11.79 -5.31
CA LEU A 387 -2.33 11.02 -6.31
C LEU A 387 -0.85 10.84 -5.92
N GLN A 388 -0.22 11.87 -5.34
CA GLN A 388 1.15 11.79 -4.80
C GLN A 388 1.26 10.73 -3.70
N SER A 389 0.25 10.59 -2.85
CA SER A 389 0.25 9.59 -1.76
C SER A 389 0.29 8.14 -2.25
N ALA A 390 -0.08 7.88 -3.51
CA ALA A 390 -0.04 6.58 -4.16
C ALA A 390 1.06 6.46 -5.25
N THR A 391 1.92 7.47 -5.43
CA THR A 391 2.95 7.49 -6.49
C THR A 391 4.31 7.95 -5.98
N VAL A 392 4.52 9.25 -5.85
CA VAL A 392 5.81 9.87 -5.45
C VAL A 392 6.15 9.53 -4.00
N ASN A 393 5.17 9.55 -3.11
CA ASN A 393 5.38 9.27 -1.70
C ASN A 393 5.82 7.83 -1.44
N PRO A 394 5.16 6.79 -1.99
CA PRO A 394 5.67 5.42 -1.97
C PRO A 394 7.10 5.30 -2.53
N ALA A 395 7.39 5.93 -3.67
CA ALA A 395 8.73 5.92 -4.26
C ALA A 395 9.79 6.49 -3.31
N THR A 396 9.46 7.57 -2.61
CA THR A 396 10.33 8.20 -1.60
C THR A 396 10.50 7.29 -0.38
N PHE A 397 9.40 6.77 0.16
CA PHE A 397 9.40 5.86 1.29
C PHE A 397 10.24 4.60 1.02
N LEU A 398 10.04 3.98 -0.14
CA LEU A 398 10.78 2.79 -0.58
C LEU A 398 12.23 3.08 -0.99
N ARG A 399 12.67 4.36 -0.98
CA ARG A 399 14.00 4.81 -1.44
C ARG A 399 14.26 4.44 -2.91
N ARG A 400 13.19 4.48 -3.75
CA ARG A 400 13.20 4.07 -5.16
C ARG A 400 12.80 5.16 -6.13
N SER A 401 12.93 6.43 -5.74
CA SER A 401 12.57 7.58 -6.58
C SER A 401 13.35 7.64 -7.93
N ALA A 402 14.47 6.92 -8.03
CA ALA A 402 15.19 6.78 -9.30
C ALA A 402 14.48 5.83 -10.28
N ASP A 403 13.67 4.89 -9.80
CA ASP A 403 13.05 3.84 -10.62
C ASP A 403 11.55 4.01 -10.82
N ILE A 404 10.82 4.53 -9.84
CA ILE A 404 9.35 4.60 -9.83
C ILE A 404 8.83 5.97 -9.39
N GLY A 405 7.52 6.16 -9.40
CA GLY A 405 6.81 7.30 -8.81
C GLY A 405 6.54 8.48 -9.74
N THR A 406 7.28 8.62 -10.85
CA THR A 406 7.04 9.63 -11.89
C THR A 406 7.29 9.04 -13.28
N ILE A 407 6.83 9.73 -14.33
CA ILE A 407 7.04 9.34 -15.73
C ILE A 407 8.26 10.09 -16.25
N ASP A 408 9.42 9.45 -16.18
CA ASP A 408 10.69 10.04 -16.68
C ASP A 408 11.50 8.98 -17.44
N PRO A 409 12.31 9.37 -18.44
CA PRO A 409 13.22 8.45 -19.10
C PRO A 409 14.15 7.71 -18.11
N GLY A 410 14.32 6.42 -18.34
CA GLY A 410 15.10 5.51 -17.50
C GLY A 410 14.30 4.82 -16.38
N LYS A 411 13.14 5.34 -15.99
CA LYS A 411 12.28 4.71 -14.96
C LYS A 411 11.54 3.48 -15.48
N ILE A 412 11.12 2.63 -14.57
CA ILE A 412 10.30 1.45 -14.87
C ILE A 412 8.98 1.91 -15.51
N ALA A 413 8.61 1.24 -16.59
CA ALA A 413 7.37 1.52 -17.31
C ALA A 413 6.19 0.82 -16.62
N ASP A 414 5.89 1.27 -15.40
CA ASP A 414 4.67 1.01 -14.66
C ASP A 414 3.79 2.24 -14.80
N LEU A 415 2.78 2.16 -15.69
CA LEU A 415 2.00 3.30 -16.13
C LEU A 415 0.51 2.97 -16.19
N VAL A 416 -0.33 3.99 -15.99
CA VAL A 416 -1.79 3.88 -16.13
C VAL A 416 -2.29 4.95 -17.09
N LEU A 417 -2.98 4.52 -18.13
CA LEU A 417 -3.69 5.40 -19.05
C LEU A 417 -5.13 5.57 -18.57
N LEU A 418 -5.51 6.82 -18.35
CA LEU A 418 -6.82 7.23 -17.87
C LEU A 418 -7.58 7.96 -18.99
N ARG A 419 -8.92 7.79 -19.02
CA ARG A 419 -9.79 8.49 -19.95
C ARG A 419 -9.94 9.96 -19.66
N ALA A 420 -9.89 10.36 -18.37
CA ALA A 420 -10.19 11.70 -17.91
C ALA A 420 -9.12 12.19 -16.91
N ASP A 421 -9.06 13.51 -16.74
CA ASP A 421 -8.08 14.20 -15.92
C ASP A 421 -8.22 13.88 -14.42
N PRO A 422 -7.23 13.18 -13.81
CA PRO A 422 -7.27 12.85 -12.39
C PRO A 422 -7.01 14.06 -11.47
N LEU A 423 -6.46 15.16 -12.00
CA LEU A 423 -6.22 16.37 -11.22
C LEU A 423 -7.47 17.25 -11.15
N ALA A 424 -8.38 17.14 -12.12
CA ALA A 424 -9.69 17.80 -12.09
C ALA A 424 -10.68 17.07 -11.16
N ASP A 425 -10.65 15.73 -11.15
CA ASP A 425 -11.46 14.87 -10.27
C ASP A 425 -10.70 13.58 -9.98
N ILE A 426 -10.40 13.32 -8.73
CA ILE A 426 -9.66 12.12 -8.30
C ILE A 426 -10.38 10.82 -8.64
N HIS A 427 -11.70 10.81 -8.78
CA HIS A 427 -12.48 9.64 -9.21
C HIS A 427 -12.12 9.18 -10.63
N ASN A 428 -11.52 10.05 -11.43
CA ASN A 428 -11.05 9.71 -12.77
C ASN A 428 -9.89 8.71 -12.76
N THR A 429 -9.21 8.51 -11.63
CA THR A 429 -8.21 7.43 -11.48
C THR A 429 -8.78 6.03 -11.71
N ALA A 430 -10.10 5.84 -11.52
CA ALA A 430 -10.79 4.57 -11.80
C ALA A 430 -11.20 4.42 -13.29
N GLN A 431 -11.06 5.45 -14.13
CA GLN A 431 -11.41 5.41 -15.55
C GLN A 431 -10.24 4.92 -16.40
N ILE A 432 -9.81 3.68 -16.18
CA ILE A 432 -8.62 3.07 -16.77
C ILE A 432 -8.90 2.57 -18.18
N GLU A 433 -8.06 2.94 -19.15
CA GLU A 433 -8.06 2.47 -20.53
C GLU A 433 -6.94 1.48 -20.82
N GLY A 434 -5.84 1.51 -20.03
CA GLY A 434 -4.74 0.58 -20.16
C GLY A 434 -3.77 0.69 -19.01
N VAL A 435 -3.04 -0.39 -18.78
CA VAL A 435 -2.00 -0.49 -17.75
C VAL A 435 -0.73 -1.05 -18.36
N TRP A 436 0.40 -0.45 -18.07
CA TRP A 436 1.72 -1.05 -18.31
C TRP A 436 2.27 -1.53 -16.98
N LEU A 437 2.65 -2.79 -16.94
CA LEU A 437 3.30 -3.41 -15.79
C LEU A 437 4.67 -3.91 -16.26
N GLN A 438 5.73 -3.29 -15.77
CA GLN A 438 7.10 -3.56 -16.20
C GLN A 438 7.23 -3.55 -17.74
N GLY A 439 6.64 -2.55 -18.37
CA GLY A 439 6.64 -2.38 -19.82
C GLY A 439 5.68 -3.27 -20.61
N LYS A 440 5.06 -4.26 -19.97
CA LYS A 440 4.02 -5.09 -20.61
C LYS A 440 2.68 -4.39 -20.59
N TYR A 441 2.10 -4.19 -21.77
CA TYR A 441 0.80 -3.55 -21.93
C TYR A 441 -0.38 -4.51 -21.69
N PHE A 442 -1.35 -4.02 -20.94
CA PHE A 442 -2.67 -4.63 -20.75
C PHE A 442 -3.72 -3.62 -21.22
N ALA A 443 -4.32 -3.91 -22.37
CA ALA A 443 -5.42 -3.10 -22.90
C ALA A 443 -6.69 -3.27 -22.05
N GLN A 444 -7.67 -2.40 -22.22
CA GLN A 444 -8.95 -2.46 -21.49
C GLN A 444 -9.60 -3.84 -21.58
N ALA A 445 -9.54 -4.52 -22.73
CA ALA A 445 -10.05 -5.88 -22.90
C ALA A 445 -9.28 -6.92 -22.05
N ASP A 446 -7.95 -6.77 -21.92
CA ASP A 446 -7.13 -7.64 -21.08
C ASP A 446 -7.48 -7.44 -19.60
N LEU A 447 -7.62 -6.17 -19.16
CA LEU A 447 -8.02 -5.82 -17.80
C LEU A 447 -9.41 -6.40 -17.46
N ALA A 448 -10.37 -6.26 -18.38
CA ALA A 448 -11.69 -6.89 -18.23
C ALA A 448 -11.58 -8.42 -18.14
N GLY A 449 -10.67 -9.03 -18.91
CA GLY A 449 -10.36 -10.46 -18.82
C GLY A 449 -9.78 -10.88 -17.48
N LEU A 450 -8.93 -10.05 -16.86
CA LEU A 450 -8.42 -10.27 -15.50
C LEU A 450 -9.58 -10.30 -14.50
N LEU A 451 -10.42 -9.28 -14.52
CA LEU A 451 -11.59 -9.18 -13.63
C LEU A 451 -12.55 -10.38 -13.82
N ALA A 452 -12.79 -10.80 -15.08
CA ALA A 452 -13.65 -11.95 -15.36
C ALA A 452 -13.08 -13.26 -14.76
N ARG A 453 -11.78 -13.48 -14.85
CA ARG A 453 -11.12 -14.67 -14.27
C ARG A 453 -11.23 -14.69 -12.75
N VAL A 454 -10.95 -13.56 -12.08
CA VAL A 454 -11.09 -13.48 -10.61
C VAL A 454 -12.52 -13.70 -10.18
N LYS A 455 -13.50 -13.09 -10.88
CA LYS A 455 -14.92 -13.31 -10.62
C LYS A 455 -15.32 -14.78 -10.74
N GLU A 456 -14.78 -15.50 -11.73
CA GLU A 456 -15.05 -16.94 -11.89
C GLU A 456 -14.41 -17.76 -10.79
N SER A 457 -13.13 -17.50 -10.44
CA SER A 457 -12.44 -18.15 -9.32
C SER A 457 -13.16 -17.92 -7.99
N ALA A 458 -13.73 -16.73 -7.76
CA ALA A 458 -14.42 -16.38 -6.52
C ALA A 458 -15.78 -17.11 -6.31
N ARG A 459 -16.26 -17.85 -7.31
CA ARG A 459 -17.50 -18.67 -7.22
C ARG A 459 -17.27 -20.02 -6.58
N HIS A 460 -16.04 -20.51 -6.58
CA HIS A 460 -15.61 -21.81 -6.08
C HIS A 460 -14.90 -21.69 -4.73
#